data_287fb5407e9c16ac29dd5f61140519cf
#
_entry.id   287fb5407e9c16ac29dd5f61140519cf
#
_cell.length_a   1.000
_cell.length_b   1.000
_cell.length_c   1.000
_cell.angle_alpha   90.00
_cell.angle_beta   90.00
_cell.angle_gamma   90.00
#
_symmetry.space_group_name_H-M   'P 1'
#
loop_
_entity.id
_entity.type
_entity.pdbx_description
1 polymer ?
#
loop_
_entity_poly.entity_id
_entity_poly.type
_entity_poly.pdbx_seq_one_letter_code
_entity_poly.pdbx_strand_id
1 'polypeptide(L)'
;MALLQISEPGLSAAPHQRRLAAGIDLGTTNSLVATVRSGQVETLPDHEGRHLLPSVVHYQQQGHTVGYAARDNAAQDTANTISSVKRMMGRSLADIQARYPHLPYRFKASVNGLPMIDTAAGLLNPVRVSADILKALAARASESLSGELDGVVITVPAYFDDAQRQGTKDAARLAGLHVLRLLNEPTAAAIAYGLDSGKEGVIAVYDLGGGTFDISILRLSRGGFEVLATGGDSALGGDDFDHLLADYIREQAGIADRSDNRVQRELLDAAIAAKIALSDADTVRVNVAGWQGEITREQFNDLISALVKRTLLACRRALKDAGVDPQDVLEVVMVGGSTRVPLVRERVGEFFGRTPLTAIDPDKVVAIGAAIQADILVGNKPDSEMLLLDVIPLSLGLETMGGLVEKVIPRNTTIPVARAQDFTTFKDGQTAMSIHVMQGERELVQDCRSLARFALRGIPPLPAGGAHIRVTFQVDADGLLSVTAMEKSTGVEASIQVKPSYGLTDGEIASMIKDSMSFAEQDVKARMLAEQKVEAARVLESLTGALTADAALLSAAERQCIDDAAAHLSAVAQGDDVDAIEQAIKNVDKQTQEFAARRMDQSVRRALKGHSVDEV
;
A
#
# COMPACT_ATOMS: atom_id res chain seq x y z
N MET A 1 15.27 61.32 -13.84
CA MET A 1 14.53 60.11 -13.51
C MET A 1 14.06 59.52 -14.83
N ALA A 2 14.52 58.31 -15.16
CA ALA A 2 14.01 57.59 -16.31
C ALA A 2 12.60 57.08 -15.97
N LEU A 3 11.62 57.41 -16.80
CA LEU A 3 10.27 56.86 -16.66
C LEU A 3 10.29 55.37 -16.98
N LEU A 4 9.65 54.56 -16.14
CA LEU A 4 9.45 53.12 -16.38
C LEU A 4 8.49 52.93 -17.57
N GLN A 5 8.90 52.10 -18.50
CA GLN A 5 8.12 51.80 -19.69
C GLN A 5 7.18 50.60 -19.43
N ILE A 6 5.93 50.73 -19.89
CA ILE A 6 4.93 49.67 -19.85
C ILE A 6 4.79 49.14 -21.28
N SER A 7 4.86 47.83 -21.46
CA SER A 7 4.69 47.17 -22.76
C SER A 7 3.23 47.28 -23.25
N GLU A 8 3.05 47.27 -24.57
CA GLU A 8 1.73 47.21 -25.19
C GLU A 8 0.99 45.91 -24.85
N PRO A 9 -0.36 45.92 -24.83
CA PRO A 9 -1.13 44.70 -24.63
C PRO A 9 -0.73 43.61 -25.63
N GLY A 10 -0.36 42.45 -25.13
CA GLY A 10 0.09 41.31 -25.95
C GLY A 10 1.60 41.18 -26.16
N LEU A 11 2.40 42.20 -25.74
CA LEU A 11 3.88 42.15 -25.81
C LEU A 11 4.52 41.74 -24.47
N SER A 12 3.79 41.75 -23.36
CA SER A 12 4.22 41.13 -22.10
C SER A 12 3.78 39.68 -22.07
N ALA A 13 4.62 38.82 -21.52
CA ALA A 13 4.17 37.45 -21.19
C ALA A 13 2.90 37.51 -20.37
N ALA A 14 1.90 36.71 -20.73
CA ALA A 14 0.69 36.60 -19.93
C ALA A 14 1.07 36.38 -18.46
N PRO A 15 0.54 37.16 -17.52
CA PRO A 15 0.85 36.94 -16.11
C PRO A 15 0.47 35.52 -15.75
N HIS A 16 1.37 34.85 -15.04
CA HIS A 16 1.10 33.51 -14.54
C HIS A 16 -0.18 33.56 -13.68
N GLN A 17 -1.26 32.95 -14.17
CA GLN A 17 -2.47 32.80 -13.38
C GLN A 17 -2.22 31.72 -12.33
N ARG A 18 -2.21 32.13 -11.07
CA ARG A 18 -2.09 31.20 -9.97
C ARG A 18 -3.27 30.25 -9.98
N ARG A 19 -3.00 28.95 -10.07
CA ARG A 19 -4.00 27.90 -9.95
C ARG A 19 -4.30 27.62 -8.48
N LEU A 20 -5.56 27.32 -8.19
CA LEU A 20 -6.01 27.01 -6.84
C LEU A 20 -5.82 25.53 -6.55
N ALA A 21 -5.01 25.22 -5.57
CA ALA A 21 -4.75 23.84 -5.14
C ALA A 21 -4.80 23.73 -3.63
N ALA A 22 -5.12 22.54 -3.14
CA ALA A 22 -5.14 22.23 -1.73
C ALA A 22 -4.50 20.88 -1.44
N GLY A 23 -3.92 20.75 -0.26
CA GLY A 23 -3.49 19.49 0.32
C GLY A 23 -4.49 19.03 1.37
N ILE A 24 -4.88 17.77 1.32
CA ILE A 24 -5.86 17.17 2.22
C ILE A 24 -5.21 16.02 2.98
N ASP A 25 -5.23 16.11 4.29
CA ASP A 25 -4.97 14.99 5.19
C ASP A 25 -6.31 14.36 5.59
N LEU A 26 -6.63 13.25 4.94
CA LEU A 26 -7.83 12.45 5.24
C LEU A 26 -7.48 11.45 6.35
N GLY A 27 -7.58 11.86 7.60
CA GLY A 27 -7.21 11.05 8.76
C GLY A 27 -8.34 10.14 9.24
N THR A 28 -7.98 9.15 10.07
CA THR A 28 -8.94 8.25 10.70
C THR A 28 -9.84 8.98 11.69
N THR A 29 -9.26 9.80 12.54
CA THR A 29 -9.96 10.53 13.61
C THR A 29 -10.27 11.96 13.18
N ASN A 30 -9.29 12.66 12.62
CA ASN A 30 -9.43 14.05 12.18
C ASN A 30 -8.86 14.21 10.78
N SER A 31 -9.43 15.14 10.04
CA SER A 31 -8.97 15.53 8.71
C SER A 31 -8.67 17.02 8.67
N LEU A 32 -7.79 17.43 7.77
CA LEU A 32 -7.39 18.81 7.58
C LEU A 32 -7.26 19.13 6.10
N VAL A 33 -7.41 20.40 5.78
CA VAL A 33 -7.08 20.94 4.47
C VAL A 33 -6.14 22.13 4.64
N ALA A 34 -5.15 22.20 3.77
CA ALA A 34 -4.17 23.28 3.75
C ALA A 34 -3.97 23.80 2.33
N THR A 35 -3.47 25.00 2.22
CA THR A 35 -3.15 25.65 0.94
C THR A 35 -1.91 26.52 1.07
N VAL A 36 -1.27 26.79 -0.06
CA VAL A 36 -0.21 27.82 -0.15
C VAL A 36 -0.84 29.11 -0.64
N ARG A 37 -0.73 30.15 0.16
CA ARG A 37 -1.25 31.48 -0.12
C ARG A 37 -0.13 32.51 0.09
N SER A 38 0.14 33.31 -0.94
CA SER A 38 1.22 34.32 -0.88
C SER A 38 2.58 33.77 -0.43
N GLY A 39 2.92 32.58 -0.90
CA GLY A 39 4.16 31.89 -0.54
C GLY A 39 4.18 31.26 0.86
N GLN A 40 3.12 31.39 1.62
CA GLN A 40 2.97 30.81 2.95
C GLN A 40 1.97 29.64 2.92
N VAL A 41 2.36 28.52 3.50
CA VAL A 41 1.46 27.38 3.68
C VAL A 41 0.70 27.51 4.99
N GLU A 42 -0.59 27.28 4.94
CA GLU A 42 -1.47 27.34 6.11
C GLU A 42 -2.57 26.26 6.06
N THR A 43 -2.93 25.71 7.20
CA THR A 43 -4.16 24.94 7.33
C THR A 43 -5.36 25.88 7.43
N LEU A 44 -6.50 25.46 6.87
CA LEU A 44 -7.69 26.31 6.79
C LEU A 44 -8.67 25.99 7.91
N PRO A 45 -9.07 26.99 8.73
CA PRO A 45 -10.03 26.79 9.79
C PRO A 45 -11.47 26.80 9.29
N ASP A 46 -12.38 26.29 10.12
CA ASP A 46 -13.81 26.54 9.99
C ASP A 46 -14.22 27.96 10.47
N HIS A 47 -15.51 28.25 10.45
CA HIS A 47 -16.03 29.54 10.88
C HIS A 47 -15.81 29.86 12.37
N GLU A 48 -15.50 28.84 13.18
CA GLU A 48 -15.18 29.00 14.59
C GLU A 48 -13.68 29.01 14.88
N GLY A 49 -12.85 29.03 13.83
CA GLY A 49 -11.40 29.06 13.93
C GLY A 49 -10.75 27.70 14.21
N ARG A 50 -11.48 26.59 14.06
CA ARG A 50 -10.97 25.24 14.30
C ARG A 50 -10.39 24.66 13.01
N HIS A 51 -9.14 24.25 13.06
CA HIS A 51 -8.42 23.70 11.90
C HIS A 51 -8.73 22.21 11.65
N LEU A 52 -8.89 21.43 12.72
CA LEU A 52 -9.28 20.03 12.64
C LEU A 52 -10.74 19.90 12.19
N LEU A 53 -11.01 18.94 11.33
CA LEU A 53 -12.35 18.49 11.03
C LEU A 53 -12.46 17.03 11.52
N PRO A 54 -13.25 16.72 12.54
CA PRO A 54 -13.49 15.34 12.92
C PRO A 54 -13.97 14.53 11.74
N SER A 55 -13.34 13.37 11.49
CA SER A 55 -13.69 12.45 10.39
C SER A 55 -14.96 11.67 10.74
N VAL A 56 -16.05 12.38 11.00
CA VAL A 56 -17.34 11.87 11.44
C VAL A 56 -18.43 12.44 10.59
N VAL A 57 -19.37 11.59 10.13
CA VAL A 57 -20.52 11.98 9.32
C VAL A 57 -21.80 11.44 9.98
N HIS A 58 -22.75 12.31 10.26
CA HIS A 58 -24.08 11.95 10.77
C HIS A 58 -25.09 12.03 9.65
N TYR A 59 -25.73 10.89 9.31
CA TYR A 59 -26.71 10.77 8.26
C TYR A 59 -28.14 10.84 8.83
N GLN A 60 -28.98 11.63 8.16
CA GLN A 60 -30.39 11.77 8.45
C GLN A 60 -31.21 11.40 7.21
N GLN A 61 -32.51 11.31 7.34
CA GLN A 61 -33.40 11.04 6.18
C GLN A 61 -33.24 12.07 5.06
N GLN A 62 -32.97 13.30 5.42
CA GLN A 62 -32.67 14.38 4.48
C GLN A 62 -31.37 15.06 4.90
N GLY A 63 -30.32 14.76 4.13
CA GLY A 63 -29.01 15.38 4.33
C GLY A 63 -28.11 14.67 5.35
N HIS A 64 -26.97 15.29 5.58
CA HIS A 64 -25.98 14.83 6.52
C HIS A 64 -25.18 16.01 7.06
N THR A 65 -24.50 15.80 8.20
CA THR A 65 -23.56 16.76 8.78
C THR A 65 -22.19 16.10 8.92
N VAL A 66 -21.13 16.90 8.79
CA VAL A 66 -19.75 16.43 8.88
C VAL A 66 -19.02 17.21 9.98
N GLY A 67 -18.18 16.52 10.72
CA GLY A 67 -17.28 17.14 11.69
C GLY A 67 -17.84 17.22 13.10
N TYR A 68 -17.65 18.35 13.75
CA TYR A 68 -18.02 18.53 15.16
C TYR A 68 -19.50 18.32 15.46
N ALA A 69 -20.39 18.87 14.62
CA ALA A 69 -21.82 18.68 14.76
C ALA A 69 -22.23 17.20 14.64
N ALA A 70 -21.58 16.45 13.73
CA ALA A 70 -21.80 15.02 13.61
C ALA A 70 -21.29 14.26 14.83
N ARG A 71 -20.10 14.60 15.32
CA ARG A 71 -19.51 13.96 16.50
C ARG A 71 -20.36 14.15 17.75
N ASP A 72 -20.95 15.32 17.92
CA ASP A 72 -21.79 15.63 19.06
C ASP A 72 -23.07 14.80 19.10
N ASN A 73 -23.54 14.29 17.96
CA ASN A 73 -24.67 13.39 17.85
C ASN A 73 -24.32 11.89 18.01
N ALA A 74 -23.04 11.54 18.11
CA ALA A 74 -22.60 10.15 18.11
C ALA A 74 -23.19 9.32 19.26
N ALA A 75 -23.33 9.90 20.43
CA ALA A 75 -23.87 9.22 21.61
C ALA A 75 -25.40 9.00 21.52
N GLN A 76 -26.11 9.84 20.79
CA GLN A 76 -27.56 9.81 20.67
C GLN A 76 -28.06 8.98 19.48
N ASP A 77 -27.25 8.89 18.43
CA ASP A 77 -27.59 8.19 17.18
C ASP A 77 -26.36 7.45 16.61
N THR A 78 -25.89 6.47 17.32
CA THR A 78 -24.67 5.72 17.00
C THR A 78 -24.73 4.98 15.67
N ALA A 79 -25.90 4.45 15.30
CA ALA A 79 -26.07 3.67 14.07
C ALA A 79 -25.96 4.52 12.79
N ASN A 80 -26.26 5.80 12.87
CA ASN A 80 -26.24 6.74 11.73
C ASN A 80 -25.06 7.72 11.79
N THR A 81 -24.22 7.63 12.78
CA THR A 81 -23.03 8.49 12.95
C THR A 81 -21.78 7.68 12.68
N ILE A 82 -21.24 7.81 11.47
CA ILE A 82 -20.14 7.02 10.98
C ILE A 82 -18.81 7.71 11.30
N SER A 83 -17.94 7.03 12.02
CA SER A 83 -16.59 7.48 12.35
C SER A 83 -15.54 6.46 11.95
N SER A 84 -14.29 6.87 11.89
CA SER A 84 -13.15 5.99 11.58
C SER A 84 -13.32 5.20 10.26
N VAL A 85 -13.98 5.80 9.27
CA VAL A 85 -14.28 5.16 7.99
C VAL A 85 -13.02 4.74 7.22
N LYS A 86 -11.91 5.41 7.43
CA LYS A 86 -10.61 5.08 6.82
C LYS A 86 -10.19 3.63 7.12
N ARG A 87 -10.56 3.10 8.28
CA ARG A 87 -10.30 1.69 8.66
C ARG A 87 -11.07 0.67 7.82
N MET A 88 -12.18 1.08 7.24
CA MET A 88 -13.04 0.23 6.40
C MET A 88 -12.74 0.37 4.91
N MET A 89 -11.91 1.32 4.53
CA MET A 89 -11.56 1.59 3.14
C MET A 89 -10.86 0.39 2.49
N GLY A 90 -11.32 -0.02 1.32
CA GLY A 90 -10.71 -1.10 0.55
C GLY A 90 -10.86 -2.51 1.16
N ARG A 91 -11.75 -2.72 2.13
CA ARG A 91 -11.94 -3.98 2.84
C ARG A 91 -13.28 -4.62 2.49
N SER A 92 -13.34 -5.94 2.60
CA SER A 92 -14.61 -6.68 2.52
C SER A 92 -15.42 -6.55 3.81
N LEU A 93 -16.72 -6.81 3.71
CA LEU A 93 -17.58 -6.87 4.90
C LEU A 93 -17.09 -7.93 5.91
N ALA A 94 -16.70 -9.11 5.43
CA ALA A 94 -16.18 -10.17 6.29
C ALA A 94 -14.90 -9.75 7.03
N ASP A 95 -14.00 -9.06 6.37
CA ASP A 95 -12.77 -8.56 6.97
C ASP A 95 -13.05 -7.47 8.03
N ILE A 96 -13.96 -6.54 7.74
CA ILE A 96 -14.38 -5.50 8.69
C ILE A 96 -15.00 -6.13 9.93
N GLN A 97 -15.90 -7.09 9.78
CA GLN A 97 -16.58 -7.76 10.91
C GLN A 97 -15.60 -8.59 11.74
N ALA A 98 -14.61 -9.22 11.11
CA ALA A 98 -13.57 -9.96 11.82
C ALA A 98 -12.64 -9.06 12.64
N ARG A 99 -12.25 -7.90 12.08
CA ARG A 99 -11.32 -6.95 12.73
C ARG A 99 -12.00 -6.05 13.76
N TYR A 100 -13.23 -5.66 13.49
CA TYR A 100 -13.98 -4.69 14.29
C TYR A 100 -15.37 -5.22 14.65
N PRO A 101 -15.46 -6.31 15.47
CA PRO A 101 -16.71 -6.98 15.74
C PRO A 101 -17.72 -6.15 16.55
N HIS A 102 -17.29 -5.05 17.16
CA HIS A 102 -18.10 -4.22 18.04
C HIS A 102 -18.55 -2.89 17.43
N LEU A 103 -18.42 -2.74 16.11
CA LEU A 103 -18.91 -1.54 15.44
C LEU A 103 -20.44 -1.45 15.56
N PRO A 104 -20.98 -0.26 15.91
CA PRO A 104 -22.41 -0.09 16.15
C PRO A 104 -23.27 0.03 14.90
N TYR A 105 -22.66 -0.17 13.72
CA TYR A 105 -23.31 0.01 12.42
C TYR A 105 -24.06 -1.23 11.96
N ARG A 106 -25.13 -1.02 11.21
CA ARG A 106 -25.86 -2.09 10.52
C ARG A 106 -25.26 -2.31 9.16
N PHE A 107 -24.55 -3.41 8.99
CA PHE A 107 -23.93 -3.77 7.73
C PHE A 107 -24.82 -4.65 6.88
N LYS A 108 -24.79 -4.44 5.56
CA LYS A 108 -25.36 -5.33 4.55
C LYS A 108 -24.30 -5.63 3.49
N ALA A 109 -24.28 -6.88 3.02
CA ALA A 109 -23.43 -7.27 1.92
C ALA A 109 -24.05 -6.81 0.60
N SER A 110 -23.25 -6.21 -0.28
CA SER A 110 -23.62 -6.01 -1.68
C SER A 110 -23.40 -7.29 -2.48
N VAL A 111 -23.92 -7.32 -3.71
CA VAL A 111 -23.73 -8.44 -4.65
C VAL A 111 -22.24 -8.74 -4.89
N ASN A 112 -21.38 -7.74 -4.76
CA ASN A 112 -19.93 -7.84 -4.98
C ASN A 112 -19.11 -8.05 -3.68
N GLY A 113 -19.77 -8.32 -2.55
CA GLY A 113 -19.10 -8.47 -1.25
C GLY A 113 -18.59 -7.16 -0.64
N LEU A 114 -18.90 -6.01 -1.23
CA LEU A 114 -18.52 -4.70 -0.70
C LEU A 114 -19.34 -4.40 0.56
N PRO A 115 -18.73 -3.79 1.59
CA PRO A 115 -19.44 -3.41 2.79
C PRO A 115 -20.40 -2.25 2.50
N MET A 116 -21.66 -2.42 2.90
CA MET A 116 -22.67 -1.37 2.85
C MET A 116 -23.14 -1.11 4.27
N ILE A 117 -23.24 0.16 4.62
CA ILE A 117 -23.73 0.60 5.93
C ILE A 117 -25.18 1.07 5.73
N ASP A 118 -26.10 0.47 6.47
CA ASP A 118 -27.52 0.86 6.44
C ASP A 118 -27.72 2.06 7.37
N THR A 119 -27.97 3.21 6.78
CA THR A 119 -28.19 4.48 7.48
C THR A 119 -29.57 5.04 7.20
N ALA A 120 -29.95 6.07 7.95
CA ALA A 120 -31.19 6.81 7.71
C ALA A 120 -31.25 7.45 6.31
N ALA A 121 -30.12 7.72 5.68
CA ALA A 121 -30.00 8.21 4.31
C ALA A 121 -29.95 7.10 3.24
N GLY A 122 -30.05 5.85 3.65
CA GLY A 122 -29.96 4.67 2.78
C GLY A 122 -28.69 3.87 2.97
N LEU A 123 -28.41 2.97 2.02
CA LEU A 123 -27.21 2.16 2.02
C LEU A 123 -26.02 2.94 1.48
N LEU A 124 -24.98 3.07 2.28
CA LEU A 124 -23.77 3.80 1.96
C LEU A 124 -22.53 2.91 2.14
N ASN A 125 -21.57 3.02 1.25
CA ASN A 125 -20.28 2.35 1.41
C ASN A 125 -19.24 3.29 2.06
N PRO A 126 -18.11 2.78 2.56
CA PRO A 126 -17.05 3.61 3.15
C PRO A 126 -16.48 4.68 2.21
N VAL A 127 -16.45 4.41 0.89
CA VAL A 127 -15.99 5.35 -0.12
C VAL A 127 -16.91 6.58 -0.17
N ARG A 128 -18.21 6.37 -0.10
CA ARG A 128 -19.21 7.47 -0.06
C ARG A 128 -19.08 8.32 1.20
N VAL A 129 -18.88 7.69 2.34
CA VAL A 129 -18.69 8.41 3.61
C VAL A 129 -17.42 9.26 3.56
N SER A 130 -16.32 8.70 3.04
CA SER A 130 -15.07 9.44 2.81
C SER A 130 -15.26 10.60 1.83
N ALA A 131 -16.07 10.42 0.79
CA ALA A 131 -16.40 11.49 -0.17
C ALA A 131 -17.13 12.66 0.51
N ASP A 132 -18.01 12.40 1.45
CA ASP A 132 -18.72 13.45 2.20
C ASP A 132 -17.77 14.27 3.08
N ILE A 133 -16.76 13.63 3.69
CA ILE A 133 -15.68 14.32 4.42
C ILE A 133 -14.86 15.18 3.47
N LEU A 134 -14.45 14.64 2.32
CA LEU A 134 -13.67 15.35 1.31
C LEU A 134 -14.44 16.57 0.75
N LYS A 135 -15.75 16.44 0.53
CA LYS A 135 -16.60 17.57 0.12
C LYS A 135 -16.59 18.71 1.13
N ALA A 136 -16.66 18.40 2.42
CA ALA A 136 -16.62 19.40 3.49
C ALA A 136 -15.30 20.15 3.50
N LEU A 137 -14.16 19.43 3.36
CA LEU A 137 -12.85 20.04 3.30
C LEU A 137 -12.63 20.87 2.03
N ALA A 138 -13.09 20.36 0.89
CA ALA A 138 -13.01 21.08 -0.39
C ALA A 138 -13.85 22.36 -0.38
N ALA A 139 -15.04 22.32 0.21
CA ALA A 139 -15.90 23.50 0.38
C ALA A 139 -15.21 24.56 1.25
N ARG A 140 -14.58 24.15 2.34
CA ARG A 140 -13.79 25.03 3.19
C ARG A 140 -12.65 25.72 2.43
N ALA A 141 -11.92 24.96 1.60
CA ALA A 141 -10.84 25.48 0.78
C ALA A 141 -11.34 26.42 -0.32
N SER A 142 -12.40 26.04 -1.03
CA SER A 142 -13.00 26.88 -2.09
C SER A 142 -13.55 28.20 -1.56
N GLU A 143 -14.18 28.18 -0.40
CA GLU A 143 -14.64 29.40 0.27
C GLU A 143 -13.48 30.30 0.68
N SER A 144 -12.47 29.74 1.31
CA SER A 144 -11.28 30.50 1.77
C SER A 144 -10.47 31.08 0.60
N LEU A 145 -10.39 30.38 -0.52
CA LEU A 145 -9.66 30.79 -1.72
C LEU A 145 -10.51 31.59 -2.71
N SER A 146 -11.82 31.72 -2.45
CA SER A 146 -12.79 32.40 -3.32
C SER A 146 -12.81 31.87 -4.75
N GLY A 147 -12.74 30.55 -4.93
CA GLY A 147 -12.76 29.92 -6.24
C GLY A 147 -12.77 28.40 -6.16
N GLU A 148 -13.00 27.78 -7.31
CA GLU A 148 -12.93 26.32 -7.43
C GLU A 148 -11.48 25.83 -7.42
N LEU A 149 -11.26 24.67 -6.84
CA LEU A 149 -9.95 24.02 -6.82
C LEU A 149 -9.62 23.41 -8.18
N ASP A 150 -8.48 23.74 -8.73
CA ASP A 150 -7.95 23.10 -9.95
C ASP A 150 -7.49 21.66 -9.68
N GLY A 151 -7.04 21.39 -8.46
CA GLY A 151 -6.66 20.05 -8.05
C GLY A 151 -6.30 19.96 -6.58
N VAL A 152 -6.23 18.73 -6.10
CA VAL A 152 -5.88 18.39 -4.71
C VAL A 152 -4.83 17.30 -4.64
N VAL A 153 -4.00 17.34 -3.62
CA VAL A 153 -3.19 16.22 -3.16
C VAL A 153 -3.84 15.66 -1.91
N ILE A 154 -4.11 14.35 -1.91
CA ILE A 154 -4.69 13.65 -0.76
C ILE A 154 -3.63 12.71 -0.20
N THR A 155 -3.43 12.72 1.10
CA THR A 155 -2.45 11.85 1.74
C THR A 155 -3.06 10.50 2.13
N VAL A 156 -2.22 9.47 2.03
CA VAL A 156 -2.53 8.10 2.41
C VAL A 156 -1.37 7.51 3.20
N PRO A 157 -1.61 6.56 4.10
CA PRO A 157 -0.52 5.80 4.72
C PRO A 157 0.37 5.12 3.66
N ALA A 158 1.67 5.07 3.92
CA ALA A 158 2.62 4.47 2.97
C ALA A 158 2.34 2.99 2.69
N TYR A 159 1.73 2.28 3.64
CA TYR A 159 1.37 0.87 3.53
C TYR A 159 0.01 0.61 2.86
N PHE A 160 -0.75 1.64 2.49
CA PHE A 160 -2.00 1.42 1.77
C PHE A 160 -1.77 0.57 0.54
N ASP A 161 -2.57 -0.48 0.39
CA ASP A 161 -2.57 -1.33 -0.78
C ASP A 161 -3.36 -0.70 -1.95
N ASP A 162 -3.38 -1.38 -3.07
CA ASP A 162 -4.06 -0.89 -4.27
C ASP A 162 -5.56 -0.65 -4.03
N ALA A 163 -6.19 -1.50 -3.21
CA ALA A 163 -7.60 -1.38 -2.86
C ALA A 163 -7.91 -0.08 -2.11
N GLN A 164 -7.10 0.20 -1.10
CA GLN A 164 -7.26 1.39 -0.25
C GLN A 164 -6.94 2.67 -1.03
N ARG A 165 -5.92 2.65 -1.87
CA ARG A 165 -5.55 3.77 -2.75
C ARG A 165 -6.63 4.05 -3.79
N GLN A 166 -7.16 3.03 -4.44
CA GLN A 166 -8.24 3.17 -5.39
C GLN A 166 -9.52 3.68 -4.71
N GLY A 167 -9.84 3.16 -3.53
CA GLY A 167 -10.97 3.65 -2.73
C GLY A 167 -10.86 5.14 -2.41
N THR A 168 -9.67 5.61 -2.07
CA THR A 168 -9.40 7.04 -1.81
C THR A 168 -9.58 7.88 -3.08
N LYS A 169 -9.10 7.43 -4.23
CA LYS A 169 -9.34 8.10 -5.52
C LYS A 169 -10.82 8.13 -5.89
N ASP A 170 -11.54 7.04 -5.66
CA ASP A 170 -12.97 6.96 -5.93
C ASP A 170 -13.77 7.90 -5.03
N ALA A 171 -13.39 8.01 -3.76
CA ALA A 171 -13.98 8.98 -2.83
C ALA A 171 -13.78 10.43 -3.32
N ALA A 172 -12.59 10.76 -3.78
CA ALA A 172 -12.30 12.08 -4.34
C ALA A 172 -13.10 12.36 -5.61
N ARG A 173 -13.26 11.39 -6.49
CA ARG A 173 -14.09 11.49 -7.69
C ARG A 173 -15.55 11.73 -7.34
N LEU A 174 -16.11 11.01 -6.38
CA LEU A 174 -17.47 11.23 -5.89
C LEU A 174 -17.63 12.61 -5.25
N ALA A 175 -16.58 13.16 -4.66
CA ALA A 175 -16.56 14.52 -4.13
C ALA A 175 -16.40 15.61 -5.22
N GLY A 176 -16.23 15.23 -6.49
CA GLY A 176 -16.01 16.17 -7.60
C GLY A 176 -14.61 16.78 -7.63
N LEU A 177 -13.63 16.13 -7.00
CA LEU A 177 -12.25 16.61 -6.91
C LEU A 177 -11.36 16.01 -7.99
N HIS A 178 -10.47 16.82 -8.54
CA HIS A 178 -9.38 16.37 -9.38
C HIS A 178 -8.16 16.04 -8.53
N VAL A 179 -7.81 14.77 -8.43
CA VAL A 179 -6.65 14.31 -7.68
C VAL A 179 -5.39 14.48 -8.52
N LEU A 180 -4.51 15.39 -8.11
CA LEU A 180 -3.20 15.59 -8.72
C LEU A 180 -2.27 14.42 -8.42
N ARG A 181 -2.30 13.98 -7.17
CA ARG A 181 -1.52 12.85 -6.66
C ARG A 181 -2.11 12.37 -5.33
N LEU A 182 -2.00 11.06 -5.07
CA LEU A 182 -1.99 10.52 -3.71
C LEU A 182 -0.55 10.59 -3.19
N LEU A 183 -0.37 11.19 -2.03
CA LEU A 183 0.94 11.37 -1.42
C LEU A 183 1.03 10.55 -0.14
N ASN A 184 2.11 9.81 0.05
CA ASN A 184 2.30 9.07 1.30
C ASN A 184 2.48 10.04 2.47
N GLU A 185 1.80 9.75 3.58
CA GLU A 185 1.80 10.61 4.78
C GLU A 185 3.22 10.92 5.29
N PRO A 186 4.15 9.95 5.38
CA PRO A 186 5.50 10.27 5.84
C PRO A 186 6.28 11.16 4.87
N THR A 187 6.07 11.03 3.58
CA THR A 187 6.67 11.91 2.57
C THR A 187 6.14 13.33 2.70
N ALA A 188 4.84 13.50 2.91
CA ALA A 188 4.25 14.81 3.20
C ALA A 188 4.85 15.44 4.44
N ALA A 189 5.02 14.68 5.51
CA ALA A 189 5.64 15.17 6.74
C ALA A 189 7.09 15.66 6.52
N ALA A 190 7.88 14.94 5.74
CA ALA A 190 9.22 15.33 5.38
C ALA A 190 9.26 16.64 4.55
N ILE A 191 8.34 16.76 3.60
CA ILE A 191 8.18 17.97 2.78
C ILE A 191 7.83 19.18 3.65
N ALA A 192 6.96 19.02 4.63
CA ALA A 192 6.54 20.10 5.53
C ALA A 192 7.71 20.72 6.30
N TYR A 193 8.68 19.90 6.70
CA TYR A 193 9.88 20.37 7.39
C TYR A 193 11.00 20.85 6.44
N GLY A 194 10.78 20.81 5.13
CA GLY A 194 11.78 21.26 4.16
C GLY A 194 13.07 20.44 4.20
N LEU A 195 12.99 19.16 4.53
CA LEU A 195 14.16 18.29 4.67
C LEU A 195 14.83 17.95 3.34
N ASP A 196 14.28 18.42 2.23
CA ASP A 196 14.80 18.32 0.87
C ASP A 196 15.94 19.30 0.55
N SER A 197 16.24 20.25 1.44
CA SER A 197 17.11 21.39 1.17
C SER A 197 18.61 21.11 1.37
N GLY A 198 19.14 20.05 0.75
CA GLY A 198 20.58 19.94 0.51
C GLY A 198 21.40 19.02 1.43
N LYS A 199 20.78 18.28 2.33
CA LYS A 199 21.44 17.20 3.10
C LYS A 199 21.01 15.85 2.55
N GLU A 200 21.96 15.00 2.26
CA GLU A 200 21.72 13.59 1.94
C GLU A 200 21.79 12.78 3.23
N GLY A 201 20.93 11.77 3.36
CA GLY A 201 20.92 10.90 4.51
C GLY A 201 19.57 10.22 4.74
N VAL A 202 19.40 9.65 5.91
CA VAL A 202 18.20 8.91 6.28
C VAL A 202 17.46 9.65 7.39
N ILE A 203 16.15 9.72 7.28
CA ILE A 203 15.25 10.28 8.30
C ILE A 203 14.20 9.25 8.71
N ALA A 204 13.65 9.41 9.89
CA ALA A 204 12.50 8.63 10.37
C ALA A 204 11.30 9.54 10.55
N VAL A 205 10.12 9.05 10.20
CA VAL A 205 8.83 9.70 10.48
C VAL A 205 8.07 8.80 11.44
N TYR A 206 7.85 9.30 12.63
CA TYR A 206 7.13 8.64 13.72
C TYR A 206 5.74 9.25 13.84
N ASP A 207 4.73 8.52 13.41
CA ASP A 207 3.34 8.96 13.36
C ASP A 207 2.50 8.18 14.37
N LEU A 208 2.17 8.84 15.48
CA LEU A 208 1.29 8.29 16.51
C LEU A 208 0.01 9.13 16.58
N GLY A 209 -1.01 8.62 15.92
CA GLY A 209 -2.35 9.20 15.90
C GLY A 209 -3.24 8.69 17.04
N GLY A 210 -4.54 8.90 16.92
CA GLY A 210 -5.53 8.41 17.89
C GLY A 210 -5.67 6.90 17.89
N GLY A 211 -5.68 6.27 16.72
CA GLY A 211 -5.97 4.84 16.59
C GLY A 211 -4.88 3.99 15.95
N THR A 212 -3.87 4.60 15.37
CA THR A 212 -2.80 3.89 14.63
C THR A 212 -1.43 4.46 14.96
N PHE A 213 -0.44 3.60 14.83
CA PHE A 213 0.97 3.97 14.86
C PHE A 213 1.65 3.56 13.55
N ASP A 214 2.38 4.49 12.95
CA ASP A 214 3.13 4.28 11.71
C ASP A 214 4.56 4.79 11.85
N ILE A 215 5.52 4.00 11.42
CA ILE A 215 6.92 4.38 11.32
C ILE A 215 7.38 4.23 9.88
N SER A 216 8.06 5.23 9.35
CA SER A 216 8.61 5.22 8.01
C SER A 216 10.06 5.67 8.02
N ILE A 217 10.89 4.98 7.27
CA ILE A 217 12.30 5.32 7.09
C ILE A 217 12.49 5.80 5.66
N LEU A 218 12.98 7.02 5.53
CA LEU A 218 13.12 7.73 4.26
C LEU A 218 14.59 8.06 4.00
N ARG A 219 15.00 7.93 2.73
CA ARG A 219 16.29 8.45 2.28
C ARG A 219 16.10 9.79 1.62
N LEU A 220 16.90 10.77 2.04
CA LEU A 220 17.03 12.05 1.39
C LEU A 220 18.12 11.97 0.32
N SER A 221 17.82 12.40 -0.89
CA SER A 221 18.79 12.64 -1.95
C SER A 221 18.55 14.02 -2.55
N ARG A 222 19.47 14.52 -3.36
CA ARG A 222 19.26 15.81 -4.01
C ARG A 222 17.97 15.83 -4.80
N GLY A 223 17.00 16.60 -4.33
CA GLY A 223 15.71 16.79 -4.99
C GLY A 223 14.70 15.69 -4.80
N GLY A 224 14.87 14.76 -3.82
CA GLY A 224 13.87 13.70 -3.63
C GLY A 224 13.91 12.99 -2.29
N PHE A 225 12.82 12.26 -2.07
CA PHE A 225 12.64 11.35 -0.93
C PHE A 225 12.34 9.94 -1.45
N GLU A 226 12.99 8.96 -0.85
CA GLU A 226 12.74 7.54 -1.12
C GLU A 226 12.31 6.87 0.17
N VAL A 227 11.14 6.20 0.18
CA VAL A 227 10.71 5.41 1.32
C VAL A 227 11.47 4.08 1.32
N LEU A 228 12.36 3.87 2.29
CA LEU A 228 13.17 2.65 2.42
C LEU A 228 12.42 1.51 3.08
N ALA A 229 11.66 1.83 4.12
CA ALA A 229 10.88 0.86 4.87
C ALA A 229 9.72 1.54 5.59
N THR A 230 8.67 0.76 5.84
CA THR A 230 7.53 1.15 6.66
C THR A 230 7.22 0.06 7.68
N GLY A 231 6.63 0.44 8.78
CA GLY A 231 6.15 -0.46 9.81
C GLY A 231 5.11 0.23 10.68
N GLY A 232 4.63 -0.44 11.69
CA GLY A 232 3.68 0.15 12.61
C GLY A 232 2.78 -0.85 13.31
N ASP A 233 1.72 -0.32 13.90
CA ASP A 233 0.67 -1.08 14.58
C ASP A 233 -0.68 -0.38 14.32
N SER A 234 -1.54 -1.01 13.56
CA SER A 234 -2.84 -0.46 13.17
C SER A 234 -3.89 -0.48 14.32
N ALA A 235 -3.53 -1.05 15.45
CA ALA A 235 -4.37 -1.16 16.63
C ALA A 235 -3.74 -0.51 17.87
N LEU A 236 -2.83 0.45 17.69
CA LEU A 236 -2.17 1.17 18.77
C LEU A 236 -2.20 2.67 18.47
N GLY A 237 -2.71 3.46 19.39
CA GLY A 237 -2.76 4.92 19.27
C GLY A 237 -3.09 5.61 20.60
N GLY A 238 -3.32 6.91 20.54
CA GLY A 238 -3.65 7.71 21.70
C GLY A 238 -4.96 7.32 22.39
N ASP A 239 -5.90 6.71 21.64
CA ASP A 239 -7.15 6.17 22.19
C ASP A 239 -6.87 5.06 23.21
N ASP A 240 -5.83 4.27 23.01
CA ASP A 240 -5.41 3.24 23.97
C ASP A 240 -4.85 3.86 25.24
N PHE A 241 -4.14 4.99 25.11
CA PHE A 241 -3.70 5.77 26.29
C PHE A 241 -4.88 6.29 27.10
N ASP A 242 -5.90 6.79 26.40
CA ASP A 242 -7.12 7.30 27.02
C ASP A 242 -7.86 6.21 27.79
N HIS A 243 -7.99 5.02 27.22
CA HIS A 243 -8.65 3.89 27.88
C HIS A 243 -7.89 3.38 29.09
N LEU A 244 -6.56 3.29 29.02
CA LEU A 244 -5.74 2.93 30.18
C LEU A 244 -5.90 3.92 31.32
N LEU A 245 -5.91 5.21 31.00
CA LEU A 245 -6.10 6.27 32.01
C LEU A 245 -7.53 6.28 32.54
N ALA A 246 -8.54 6.06 31.70
CA ALA A 246 -9.93 5.93 32.13
C ALA A 246 -10.13 4.74 33.08
N ASP A 247 -9.53 3.60 32.77
CA ASP A 247 -9.57 2.43 33.65
C ASP A 247 -8.90 2.70 35.01
N TYR A 248 -7.77 3.39 35.00
CA TYR A 248 -7.08 3.80 36.21
C TYR A 248 -7.94 4.73 37.06
N ILE A 249 -8.57 5.75 36.46
CA ILE A 249 -9.48 6.68 37.17
C ILE A 249 -10.67 5.91 37.74
N ARG A 250 -11.23 4.97 37.01
CA ARG A 250 -12.33 4.11 37.46
C ARG A 250 -11.94 3.32 38.71
N GLU A 251 -10.77 2.72 38.73
CA GLU A 251 -10.25 1.98 39.90
C GLU A 251 -10.07 2.90 41.12
N GLN A 252 -9.47 4.06 40.91
CA GLN A 252 -9.27 5.04 41.98
C GLN A 252 -10.60 5.58 42.55
N ALA A 253 -11.58 5.74 41.69
CA ALA A 253 -12.93 6.19 42.09
C ALA A 253 -13.80 5.08 42.72
N GLY A 254 -13.35 3.82 42.65
CA GLY A 254 -14.11 2.68 43.18
C GLY A 254 -15.36 2.34 42.38
N ILE A 255 -15.43 2.68 41.10
CA ILE A 255 -16.56 2.41 40.20
C ILE A 255 -16.43 1.02 39.64
N ALA A 256 -17.19 0.06 40.17
CA ALA A 256 -17.18 -1.34 39.71
C ALA A 256 -18.15 -1.60 38.56
N ASP A 257 -19.24 -0.84 38.47
CA ASP A 257 -20.26 -1.00 37.43
C ASP A 257 -19.82 -0.39 36.10
N ARG A 258 -19.72 -1.23 35.06
CA ARG A 258 -19.39 -0.85 33.68
C ARG A 258 -20.61 -0.74 32.77
N SER A 259 -21.81 -0.95 33.30
CA SER A 259 -23.04 -0.97 32.51
C SER A 259 -23.61 0.42 32.19
N ASP A 260 -23.28 1.44 33.00
CA ASP A 260 -23.72 2.81 32.78
C ASP A 260 -22.84 3.50 31.72
N ASN A 261 -23.33 3.55 30.50
CA ASN A 261 -22.64 4.17 29.39
C ASN A 261 -22.33 5.67 29.59
N ARG A 262 -23.17 6.37 30.36
CA ARG A 262 -22.93 7.77 30.67
C ARG A 262 -21.70 7.94 31.55
N VAL A 263 -21.58 7.11 32.59
CA VAL A 263 -20.40 7.13 33.47
C VAL A 263 -19.14 6.72 32.73
N GLN A 264 -19.21 5.72 31.88
CA GLN A 264 -18.08 5.30 31.04
C GLN A 264 -17.62 6.45 30.14
N ARG A 265 -18.56 7.19 29.55
CA ARG A 265 -18.23 8.35 28.70
C ARG A 265 -17.61 9.48 29.51
N GLU A 266 -18.16 9.80 30.69
CA GLU A 266 -17.59 10.82 31.59
C GLU A 266 -16.16 10.46 32.02
N LEU A 267 -15.88 9.18 32.31
CA LEU A 267 -14.55 8.70 32.66
C LEU A 267 -13.56 8.85 31.48
N LEU A 268 -13.99 8.52 30.28
CA LEU A 268 -13.17 8.67 29.10
C LEU A 268 -12.87 10.14 28.78
N ASP A 269 -13.86 10.99 28.86
CA ASP A 269 -13.70 12.44 28.65
C ASP A 269 -12.75 13.05 29.69
N ALA A 270 -12.87 12.63 30.96
CA ALA A 270 -11.96 13.03 32.02
C ALA A 270 -10.52 12.54 31.79
N ALA A 271 -10.37 11.31 31.28
CA ALA A 271 -9.07 10.77 30.94
C ALA A 271 -8.41 11.52 29.77
N ILE A 272 -9.16 11.85 28.73
CA ILE A 272 -8.67 12.65 27.60
C ILE A 272 -8.21 14.04 28.08
N ALA A 273 -9.02 14.72 28.87
CA ALA A 273 -8.68 16.02 29.45
C ALA A 273 -7.43 15.96 30.35
N ALA A 274 -7.32 14.93 31.17
CA ALA A 274 -6.15 14.69 32.01
C ALA A 274 -4.89 14.43 31.22
N LYS A 275 -4.95 13.57 30.18
CA LYS A 275 -3.84 13.31 29.28
C LYS A 275 -3.31 14.58 28.62
N ILE A 276 -4.19 15.40 28.10
CA ILE A 276 -3.84 16.68 27.46
C ILE A 276 -3.17 17.63 28.49
N ALA A 277 -3.75 17.77 29.67
CA ALA A 277 -3.20 18.64 30.72
C ALA A 277 -1.83 18.16 31.21
N LEU A 278 -1.58 16.86 31.29
CA LEU A 278 -0.30 16.28 31.70
C LEU A 278 0.84 16.49 30.70
N SER A 279 0.57 16.95 29.50
CA SER A 279 1.61 17.39 28.56
C SER A 279 2.30 18.68 29.00
N ASP A 280 1.59 19.55 29.74
CA ASP A 280 2.06 20.88 30.17
C ASP A 280 2.30 20.97 31.69
N ALA A 281 1.75 20.04 32.46
CA ALA A 281 1.85 20.03 33.92
C ALA A 281 2.25 18.66 34.43
N ASP A 282 2.93 18.63 35.58
CA ASP A 282 3.33 17.38 36.26
C ASP A 282 2.19 16.69 36.98
N THR A 283 1.15 17.42 37.35
CA THR A 283 -0.04 16.93 38.03
C THR A 283 -1.30 17.59 37.49
N VAL A 284 -2.40 16.87 37.55
CA VAL A 284 -3.72 17.34 37.13
C VAL A 284 -4.77 16.88 38.16
N ARG A 285 -5.70 17.77 38.47
CA ARG A 285 -6.88 17.41 39.27
C ARG A 285 -7.99 16.90 38.37
N VAL A 286 -8.58 15.79 38.76
CA VAL A 286 -9.70 15.16 38.06
C VAL A 286 -10.92 15.13 38.98
N ASN A 287 -12.05 15.59 38.44
CA ASN A 287 -13.36 15.52 39.10
C ASN A 287 -14.33 14.83 38.12
N VAL A 288 -14.74 13.62 38.45
CA VAL A 288 -15.61 12.82 37.62
C VAL A 288 -16.46 11.87 38.45
N ALA A 289 -17.76 11.77 38.14
CA ALA A 289 -18.70 10.85 38.79
C ALA A 289 -18.67 10.91 40.34
N GLY A 290 -18.53 12.11 40.89
CA GLY A 290 -18.46 12.33 42.33
C GLY A 290 -17.11 12.05 43.00
N TRP A 291 -16.13 11.56 42.25
CA TRP A 291 -14.77 11.36 42.71
C TRP A 291 -13.89 12.56 42.39
N GLN A 292 -13.06 12.95 43.35
CA GLN A 292 -12.02 13.95 43.13
C GLN A 292 -10.67 13.36 43.50
N GLY A 293 -9.70 13.53 42.62
CA GLY A 293 -8.37 13.01 42.82
C GLY A 293 -7.34 13.75 41.98
N GLU A 294 -6.10 13.40 42.20
CA GLU A 294 -4.95 13.96 41.50
C GLU A 294 -4.22 12.85 40.73
N ILE A 295 -3.84 13.14 39.51
CA ILE A 295 -3.07 12.22 38.66
C ILE A 295 -1.76 12.91 38.31
N THR A 296 -0.66 12.21 38.52
CA THR A 296 0.68 12.67 38.17
C THR A 296 1.07 12.19 36.77
N ARG A 297 1.96 12.94 36.11
CA ARG A 297 2.59 12.51 34.85
C ARG A 297 3.31 11.17 35.01
N GLU A 298 3.97 10.94 36.13
CA GLU A 298 4.66 9.68 36.44
C GLU A 298 3.68 8.50 36.42
N GLN A 299 2.53 8.63 37.08
CA GLN A 299 1.48 7.61 37.09
C GLN A 299 0.97 7.33 35.68
N PHE A 300 0.73 8.36 34.88
CA PHE A 300 0.33 8.21 33.47
C PHE A 300 1.42 7.55 32.65
N ASN A 301 2.67 7.95 32.81
CA ASN A 301 3.81 7.34 32.10
C ASN A 301 3.92 5.84 32.41
N ASP A 302 3.72 5.42 33.64
CA ASP A 302 3.74 4.01 34.02
C ASP A 302 2.62 3.21 33.33
N LEU A 303 1.43 3.81 33.17
CA LEU A 303 0.30 3.17 32.48
C LEU A 303 0.57 2.93 31.00
N ILE A 304 1.22 3.87 30.31
CA ILE A 304 1.43 3.82 28.85
C ILE A 304 2.79 3.27 28.44
N SER A 305 3.69 3.02 29.39
CA SER A 305 5.08 2.62 29.11
C SER A 305 5.19 1.39 28.19
N ALA A 306 4.36 0.38 28.41
CA ALA A 306 4.34 -0.83 27.59
C ALA A 306 3.93 -0.54 26.13
N LEU A 307 2.97 0.34 25.91
CA LEU A 307 2.52 0.73 24.58
C LEU A 307 3.58 1.55 23.85
N VAL A 308 4.23 2.46 24.53
CA VAL A 308 5.36 3.24 23.96
C VAL A 308 6.50 2.30 23.55
N LYS A 309 6.81 1.31 24.38
CA LYS A 309 7.81 0.30 24.06
C LYS A 309 7.46 -0.51 22.81
N ARG A 310 6.18 -0.84 22.62
CA ARG A 310 5.72 -1.51 21.37
C ARG A 310 5.98 -0.67 20.14
N THR A 311 5.80 0.64 20.20
CA THR A 311 6.13 1.53 19.08
C THR A 311 7.61 1.51 18.75
N LEU A 312 8.48 1.47 19.74
CA LEU A 312 9.93 1.42 19.56
C LEU A 312 10.39 0.07 18.98
N LEU A 313 9.72 -1.03 19.29
CA LEU A 313 9.99 -2.32 18.66
C LEU A 313 9.64 -2.30 17.17
N ALA A 314 8.57 -1.64 16.79
CA ALA A 314 8.21 -1.42 15.39
C ALA A 314 9.25 -0.54 14.67
N CYS A 315 9.75 0.52 15.34
CA CYS A 315 10.83 1.35 14.83
C CYS A 315 12.11 0.52 14.56
N ARG A 316 12.46 -0.35 15.47
CA ARG A 316 13.64 -1.23 15.32
C ARG A 316 13.52 -2.16 14.13
N ARG A 317 12.34 -2.74 13.93
CA ARG A 317 12.06 -3.59 12.76
C ARG A 317 12.15 -2.82 11.44
N ALA A 318 11.56 -1.63 11.38
CA ALA A 318 11.62 -0.80 10.20
C ALA A 318 13.05 -0.39 9.85
N LEU A 319 13.85 -0.02 10.83
CA LEU A 319 15.27 0.29 10.63
C LEU A 319 16.06 -0.91 10.14
N LYS A 320 15.80 -2.10 10.67
CA LYS A 320 16.42 -3.34 10.20
C LYS A 320 16.04 -3.63 8.75
N ASP A 321 14.79 -3.46 8.38
CA ASP A 321 14.33 -3.64 7.00
C ASP A 321 14.98 -2.64 6.04
N ALA A 322 15.21 -1.42 6.50
CA ALA A 322 15.92 -0.39 5.75
C ALA A 322 17.44 -0.58 5.69
N GLY A 323 18.00 -1.45 6.52
CA GLY A 323 19.45 -1.63 6.65
C GLY A 323 20.16 -0.43 7.28
N VAL A 324 19.49 0.28 8.20
CA VAL A 324 19.97 1.52 8.84
C VAL A 324 20.02 1.33 10.35
N ASP A 325 21.13 1.77 10.96
CA ASP A 325 21.22 1.85 12.41
C ASP A 325 20.50 3.09 12.96
N PRO A 326 19.90 3.03 14.17
CA PRO A 326 19.24 4.20 14.76
C PRO A 326 20.12 5.46 14.83
N GLN A 327 21.41 5.26 15.03
CA GLN A 327 22.41 6.35 15.13
C GLN A 327 22.68 7.07 13.80
N ASP A 328 22.40 6.41 12.67
CA ASP A 328 22.61 6.95 11.32
C ASP A 328 21.39 7.75 10.82
N VAL A 329 20.32 7.77 11.58
CA VAL A 329 19.13 8.59 11.29
C VAL A 329 19.44 10.05 11.63
N LEU A 330 19.37 10.92 10.59
CA LEU A 330 19.72 12.35 10.74
C LEU A 330 18.66 13.15 11.50
N GLU A 331 17.39 12.88 11.22
CA GLU A 331 16.26 13.58 11.82
C GLU A 331 15.10 12.61 12.08
N VAL A 332 14.33 12.89 13.12
CA VAL A 332 13.10 12.19 13.46
C VAL A 332 11.95 13.18 13.47
N VAL A 333 10.99 12.98 12.60
CA VAL A 333 9.81 13.85 12.48
C VAL A 333 8.67 13.24 13.29
N MET A 334 8.10 14.03 14.19
CA MET A 334 6.96 13.65 15.02
C MET A 334 5.66 14.09 14.36
N VAL A 335 4.78 13.14 14.12
CA VAL A 335 3.46 13.33 13.50
C VAL A 335 2.38 12.73 14.39
N GLY A 336 1.20 13.33 14.38
CA GLY A 336 0.06 12.89 15.17
C GLY A 336 -0.01 13.52 16.56
N GLY A 337 -1.23 13.80 17.02
CA GLY A 337 -1.45 14.50 18.28
C GLY A 337 -0.91 13.78 19.51
N SER A 338 -0.85 12.45 19.48
CA SER A 338 -0.35 11.63 20.59
C SER A 338 1.17 11.75 20.78
N THR A 339 1.90 12.28 19.79
CA THR A 339 3.33 12.59 19.95
C THR A 339 3.61 13.80 20.84
N ARG A 340 2.56 14.53 21.28
CA ARG A 340 2.68 15.57 22.31
C ARG A 340 2.95 14.99 23.69
N VAL A 341 2.63 13.73 23.94
CA VAL A 341 2.85 13.06 25.22
C VAL A 341 4.35 13.07 25.56
N PRO A 342 4.75 13.63 26.71
CA PRO A 342 6.17 13.80 27.06
C PRO A 342 6.96 12.50 27.05
N LEU A 343 6.42 11.40 27.55
CA LEU A 343 7.09 10.10 27.55
C LEU A 343 7.41 9.62 26.13
N VAL A 344 6.50 9.85 25.19
CA VAL A 344 6.70 9.47 23.77
C VAL A 344 7.90 10.23 23.21
N ARG A 345 7.96 11.54 23.37
CA ARG A 345 9.08 12.38 22.91
C ARG A 345 10.42 11.99 23.53
N GLU A 346 10.40 11.73 24.85
CA GLU A 346 11.58 11.31 25.61
C GLU A 346 12.11 9.96 25.10
N ARG A 347 11.26 8.95 24.99
CA ARG A 347 11.65 7.60 24.58
C ARG A 347 12.11 7.54 23.14
N VAL A 348 11.44 8.25 22.25
CA VAL A 348 11.85 8.37 20.84
C VAL A 348 13.20 9.06 20.72
N GLY A 349 13.41 10.15 21.45
CA GLY A 349 14.69 10.84 21.50
C GLY A 349 15.84 9.97 22.00
N GLU A 350 15.62 9.20 23.06
CA GLU A 350 16.60 8.23 23.59
C GLU A 350 16.90 7.12 22.56
N PHE A 351 15.87 6.59 21.93
CA PHE A 351 16.01 5.50 20.94
C PHE A 351 16.86 5.90 19.73
N PHE A 352 16.62 7.08 19.17
CA PHE A 352 17.36 7.59 18.02
C PHE A 352 18.62 8.40 18.39
N GLY A 353 18.83 8.68 19.67
CA GLY A 353 19.97 9.45 20.15
C GLY A 353 19.96 10.92 19.70
N ARG A 354 18.79 11.51 19.49
CA ARG A 354 18.61 12.91 19.09
C ARG A 354 17.24 13.45 19.47
N THR A 355 17.15 14.78 19.54
CA THR A 355 15.87 15.45 19.80
C THR A 355 14.96 15.36 18.57
N PRO A 356 13.75 14.81 18.68
CA PRO A 356 12.79 14.78 17.58
C PRO A 356 12.35 16.18 17.13
N LEU A 357 12.02 16.32 15.85
CA LEU A 357 11.47 17.56 15.29
C LEU A 357 10.00 17.71 15.69
N THR A 358 9.70 18.80 16.39
CA THR A 358 8.36 19.10 16.93
C THR A 358 7.93 20.54 16.69
N ALA A 359 8.67 21.29 15.87
CA ALA A 359 8.43 22.73 15.63
C ALA A 359 7.11 23.02 14.91
N ILE A 360 6.66 22.13 14.04
CA ILE A 360 5.35 22.19 13.40
C ILE A 360 4.35 21.44 14.28
N ASP A 361 3.13 21.97 14.39
CA ASP A 361 2.02 21.28 15.07
C ASP A 361 1.86 19.87 14.47
N PRO A 362 2.01 18.80 15.28
CA PRO A 362 2.00 17.43 14.78
C PRO A 362 0.69 17.00 14.11
N ASP A 363 -0.43 17.68 14.39
CA ASP A 363 -1.70 17.46 13.69
C ASP A 363 -1.74 18.10 12.30
N LYS A 364 -0.89 19.09 12.03
CA LYS A 364 -0.90 19.88 10.79
C LYS A 364 0.17 19.47 9.79
N VAL A 365 1.20 18.78 10.24
CA VAL A 365 2.43 18.48 9.45
C VAL A 365 2.09 17.85 8.10
N VAL A 366 1.25 16.83 8.08
CA VAL A 366 0.91 16.07 6.87
C VAL A 366 0.13 16.93 5.87
N ALA A 367 -0.88 17.66 6.33
CA ALA A 367 -1.66 18.57 5.49
C ALA A 367 -0.79 19.69 4.89
N ILE A 368 0.13 20.22 5.66
CA ILE A 368 1.09 21.24 5.20
C ILE A 368 1.96 20.70 4.06
N GLY A 369 2.53 19.52 4.23
CA GLY A 369 3.34 18.88 3.18
C GLY A 369 2.54 18.58 1.92
N ALA A 370 1.31 18.11 2.08
CA ALA A 370 0.39 17.88 0.96
C ALA A 370 0.07 19.18 0.19
N ALA A 371 -0.14 20.29 0.89
CA ALA A 371 -0.40 21.59 0.27
C ALA A 371 0.80 22.11 -0.52
N ILE A 372 2.01 21.98 0.01
CA ILE A 372 3.25 22.34 -0.69
C ILE A 372 3.36 21.54 -1.99
N GLN A 373 3.11 20.24 -1.93
CA GLN A 373 3.15 19.38 -3.11
C GLN A 373 2.07 19.75 -4.13
N ALA A 374 0.86 20.05 -3.68
CA ALA A 374 -0.23 20.48 -4.55
C ALA A 374 0.12 21.77 -5.30
N ASP A 375 0.70 22.74 -4.62
CA ASP A 375 1.12 24.01 -5.20
C ASP A 375 2.18 23.81 -6.31
N ILE A 376 3.10 22.87 -6.12
CA ILE A 376 4.10 22.50 -7.13
C ILE A 376 3.42 21.80 -8.32
N LEU A 377 2.56 20.83 -8.08
CA LEU A 377 1.93 20.00 -9.13
C LEU A 377 0.98 20.78 -10.03
N VAL A 378 0.32 21.84 -9.53
CA VAL A 378 -0.49 22.71 -10.39
C VAL A 378 0.34 23.74 -11.17
N GLY A 379 1.66 23.76 -10.98
CA GLY A 379 2.58 24.61 -11.73
C GLY A 379 2.79 26.01 -11.16
N ASN A 380 2.44 26.26 -9.91
CA ASN A 380 2.69 27.54 -9.25
C ASN A 380 4.18 27.76 -8.90
N LYS A 381 4.98 26.68 -8.87
CA LYS A 381 6.44 26.71 -8.72
C LYS A 381 7.11 25.86 -9.80
N PRO A 382 7.28 26.37 -11.02
CA PRO A 382 7.76 25.59 -12.16
C PRO A 382 9.22 25.11 -12.02
N ASP A 383 10.03 25.75 -11.20
CA ASP A 383 11.46 25.44 -11.05
C ASP A 383 11.76 24.43 -9.92
N SER A 384 10.74 23.85 -9.31
CA SER A 384 10.93 22.88 -8.24
C SER A 384 11.02 21.46 -8.80
N GLU A 385 12.22 20.92 -8.83
CA GLU A 385 12.51 19.54 -9.22
C GLU A 385 12.40 18.59 -8.02
N MET A 386 11.31 18.65 -7.26
CA MET A 386 11.13 17.68 -6.17
C MET A 386 10.66 16.33 -6.72
N LEU A 387 11.56 15.37 -6.74
CA LEU A 387 11.27 14.00 -7.10
C LEU A 387 10.82 13.22 -5.85
N LEU A 388 9.56 12.83 -5.81
CA LEU A 388 9.03 11.99 -4.74
C LEU A 388 9.17 10.52 -5.12
N LEU A 389 9.96 9.80 -4.36
CA LEU A 389 10.21 8.38 -4.58
C LEU A 389 9.63 7.58 -3.41
N ASP A 390 8.45 7.02 -3.62
CA ASP A 390 7.87 6.04 -2.70
C ASP A 390 8.32 4.63 -3.09
N VAL A 391 8.19 3.67 -2.20
CA VAL A 391 8.54 2.27 -2.45
C VAL A 391 7.33 1.35 -2.36
N ILE A 392 7.42 0.23 -3.07
CA ILE A 392 6.44 -0.84 -3.00
C ILE A 392 6.64 -1.63 -1.70
N PRO A 393 5.60 -1.83 -0.87
CA PRO A 393 5.76 -2.50 0.42
C PRO A 393 5.98 -4.01 0.33
N LEU A 394 5.46 -4.65 -0.71
CA LEU A 394 5.60 -6.08 -0.99
C LEU A 394 5.88 -6.31 -2.47
N SER A 395 6.65 -7.34 -2.79
CA SER A 395 6.97 -7.71 -4.18
C SER A 395 5.72 -8.04 -4.97
N LEU A 396 5.72 -7.63 -6.24
CA LEU A 396 4.69 -7.89 -7.23
C LEU A 396 5.24 -8.84 -8.29
N GLY A 397 4.47 -9.84 -8.65
CA GLY A 397 4.89 -10.83 -9.60
C GLY A 397 3.74 -11.59 -10.21
N LEU A 398 4.05 -12.66 -10.90
CA LEU A 398 3.05 -13.50 -11.53
C LEU A 398 3.34 -14.98 -11.32
N GLU A 399 2.28 -15.79 -11.43
CA GLU A 399 2.36 -17.23 -11.37
C GLU A 399 2.99 -17.79 -12.65
N THR A 400 3.97 -18.65 -12.47
CA THR A 400 4.56 -19.45 -13.54
C THR A 400 4.27 -20.93 -13.36
N MET A 401 4.60 -21.75 -14.35
CA MET A 401 4.40 -23.19 -14.28
C MET A 401 5.03 -23.80 -13.03
N GLY A 402 4.31 -24.75 -12.42
CA GLY A 402 4.72 -25.37 -11.17
C GLY A 402 4.23 -24.69 -9.90
N GLY A 403 3.32 -23.73 -10.03
CA GLY A 403 2.79 -22.98 -8.88
C GLY A 403 3.83 -22.07 -8.24
N LEU A 404 4.79 -21.60 -9.03
CA LEU A 404 5.84 -20.68 -8.60
C LEU A 404 5.45 -19.22 -8.83
N VAL A 405 6.01 -18.33 -8.03
CA VAL A 405 5.88 -16.88 -8.20
C VAL A 405 7.19 -16.32 -8.75
N GLU A 406 7.11 -15.66 -9.90
CA GLU A 406 8.21 -14.88 -10.46
C GLU A 406 8.01 -13.41 -10.10
N LYS A 407 8.93 -12.85 -9.34
CA LYS A 407 8.88 -11.45 -8.92
C LYS A 407 9.32 -10.55 -10.07
N VAL A 408 8.41 -9.68 -10.52
CA VAL A 408 8.69 -8.70 -11.57
C VAL A 408 9.17 -7.38 -10.96
N ILE A 409 8.51 -6.93 -9.90
CA ILE A 409 8.91 -5.74 -9.15
C ILE A 409 9.19 -6.15 -7.71
N PRO A 410 10.46 -6.16 -7.29
CA PRO A 410 10.83 -6.52 -5.92
C PRO A 410 10.33 -5.50 -4.89
N ARG A 411 10.11 -5.97 -3.67
CA ARG A 411 9.85 -5.11 -2.49
C ARG A 411 10.91 -4.01 -2.38
N ASN A 412 10.51 -2.86 -1.90
CA ASN A 412 11.34 -1.66 -1.74
C ASN A 412 11.84 -1.06 -3.06
N THR A 413 11.23 -1.42 -4.19
CA THR A 413 11.46 -0.72 -5.46
C THR A 413 10.75 0.63 -5.41
N THR A 414 11.45 1.68 -5.84
CA THR A 414 10.89 3.04 -5.91
C THR A 414 9.84 3.16 -6.99
N ILE A 415 8.79 3.93 -6.73
CA ILE A 415 7.71 4.22 -7.67
C ILE A 415 7.69 5.72 -8.03
N PRO A 416 7.24 6.09 -9.24
CA PRO A 416 6.70 5.24 -10.29
C PRO A 416 7.75 4.32 -10.92
N VAL A 417 7.31 3.14 -11.34
CA VAL A 417 8.18 2.14 -11.96
C VAL A 417 7.43 1.36 -13.03
N ALA A 418 8.12 1.02 -14.09
CA ALA A 418 7.66 0.07 -15.08
C ALA A 418 8.73 -0.99 -15.30
N ARG A 419 8.37 -2.25 -15.21
CA ARG A 419 9.25 -3.38 -15.49
C ARG A 419 8.54 -4.39 -16.35
N ALA A 420 9.25 -4.92 -17.32
CA ALA A 420 8.75 -5.95 -18.20
C ALA A 420 9.63 -7.19 -18.13
N GLN A 421 9.01 -8.33 -18.30
CA GLN A 421 9.68 -9.62 -18.40
C GLN A 421 9.04 -10.43 -19.52
N ASP A 422 9.86 -11.18 -20.25
CA ASP A 422 9.41 -12.01 -21.36
C ASP A 422 9.13 -13.43 -20.84
N PHE A 423 8.01 -13.98 -21.31
CA PHE A 423 7.53 -15.32 -21.01
C PHE A 423 7.22 -16.04 -22.32
N THR A 424 6.99 -17.33 -22.23
CA THR A 424 6.70 -18.16 -23.39
C THR A 424 5.62 -19.20 -23.07
N THR A 425 5.14 -19.89 -24.10
CA THR A 425 4.17 -20.96 -23.99
C THR A 425 4.81 -22.25 -23.50
N PHE A 426 4.04 -23.04 -22.76
CA PHE A 426 4.45 -24.35 -22.23
C PHE A 426 4.14 -25.49 -23.19
N LYS A 427 3.03 -25.41 -23.95
CA LYS A 427 2.56 -26.45 -24.85
C LYS A 427 2.62 -26.06 -26.31
N ASP A 428 2.83 -27.05 -27.18
CA ASP A 428 2.70 -26.87 -28.63
C ASP A 428 1.28 -26.43 -28.98
N GLY A 429 1.18 -25.43 -29.87
CA GLY A 429 -0.10 -24.93 -30.32
C GLY A 429 -0.92 -24.15 -29.30
N GLN A 430 -0.33 -23.75 -28.22
CA GLN A 430 -1.01 -22.96 -27.19
C GLN A 430 -1.42 -21.58 -27.74
N THR A 431 -2.71 -21.23 -27.61
CA THR A 431 -3.30 -19.99 -28.16
C THR A 431 -3.79 -19.02 -27.09
N ALA A 432 -3.72 -19.41 -25.83
CA ALA A 432 -4.11 -18.56 -24.69
C ALA A 432 -3.17 -18.77 -23.51
N MET A 433 -3.04 -17.73 -22.70
CA MET A 433 -2.22 -17.72 -21.50
C MET A 433 -2.97 -17.05 -20.35
N SER A 434 -3.00 -17.70 -19.20
CA SER A 434 -3.58 -17.11 -17.98
C SER A 434 -2.50 -16.34 -17.23
N ILE A 435 -2.74 -15.07 -17.01
CA ILE A 435 -1.86 -14.19 -16.24
C ILE A 435 -2.47 -14.02 -14.84
N HIS A 436 -1.77 -14.53 -13.83
CA HIS A 436 -2.19 -14.46 -12.45
C HIS A 436 -1.21 -13.56 -11.68
N VAL A 437 -1.68 -12.38 -11.30
CA VAL A 437 -0.89 -11.35 -10.61
C VAL A 437 -0.88 -11.64 -9.12
N MET A 438 0.32 -11.72 -8.54
CA MET A 438 0.59 -12.09 -7.16
C MET A 438 1.30 -10.97 -6.41
N GLN A 439 1.10 -10.96 -5.09
CA GLN A 439 1.81 -10.07 -4.17
C GLN A 439 2.34 -10.87 -2.98
N GLY A 440 3.59 -10.69 -2.64
CA GLY A 440 4.21 -11.34 -1.49
C GLY A 440 5.69 -11.66 -1.66
N GLU A 441 6.27 -12.25 -0.64
CA GLU A 441 7.71 -12.52 -0.57
C GLU A 441 8.07 -14.01 -0.66
N ARG A 442 7.05 -14.89 -0.67
CA ARG A 442 7.25 -16.34 -0.72
C ARG A 442 7.43 -16.82 -2.17
N GLU A 443 7.93 -18.05 -2.32
CA GLU A 443 8.25 -18.62 -3.63
C GLU A 443 7.06 -19.37 -4.28
N LEU A 444 6.11 -19.83 -3.47
CA LEU A 444 4.96 -20.58 -3.95
C LEU A 444 3.70 -19.72 -4.00
N VAL A 445 2.87 -19.94 -5.02
CA VAL A 445 1.59 -19.22 -5.23
C VAL A 445 0.67 -19.34 -4.01
N GLN A 446 0.61 -20.51 -3.39
CA GLN A 446 -0.24 -20.75 -2.21
C GLN A 446 0.13 -19.92 -0.99
N ASP A 447 1.36 -19.43 -0.92
CA ASP A 447 1.91 -18.65 0.19
C ASP A 447 1.93 -17.14 -0.11
N CYS A 448 1.44 -16.73 -1.27
CA CYS A 448 1.34 -15.35 -1.71
C CYS A 448 -0.12 -14.92 -1.92
N ARG A 449 -0.34 -13.62 -1.94
CA ARG A 449 -1.66 -13.04 -2.14
C ARG A 449 -1.98 -12.91 -3.63
N SER A 450 -3.16 -13.37 -4.03
CA SER A 450 -3.70 -13.17 -5.38
C SER A 450 -4.28 -11.76 -5.52
N LEU A 451 -3.84 -11.01 -6.53
CA LEU A 451 -4.36 -9.68 -6.82
C LEU A 451 -5.38 -9.68 -7.95
N ALA A 452 -5.07 -10.36 -9.05
CA ALA A 452 -5.93 -10.41 -10.23
C ALA A 452 -5.60 -11.59 -11.12
N ARG A 453 -6.56 -11.97 -11.97
CA ARG A 453 -6.36 -12.94 -13.07
C ARG A 453 -6.96 -12.39 -14.35
N PHE A 454 -6.26 -12.55 -15.45
CA PHE A 454 -6.78 -12.27 -16.79
C PHE A 454 -6.14 -13.18 -17.83
N ALA A 455 -6.72 -13.27 -19.00
CA ALA A 455 -6.23 -14.13 -20.05
C ALA A 455 -5.80 -13.33 -21.28
N LEU A 456 -4.61 -13.62 -21.78
CA LEU A 456 -4.19 -13.23 -23.13
C LEU A 456 -4.65 -14.33 -24.09
N ARG A 457 -5.43 -13.97 -25.10
CA ARG A 457 -5.94 -14.87 -26.15
C ARG A 457 -5.43 -14.42 -27.51
N GLY A 458 -5.48 -15.32 -28.50
CA GLY A 458 -5.02 -15.01 -29.84
C GLY A 458 -3.51 -15.13 -30.03
N ILE A 459 -2.85 -15.90 -29.18
CA ILE A 459 -1.45 -16.26 -29.36
C ILE A 459 -1.34 -17.16 -30.58
N PRO A 460 -0.40 -16.92 -31.52
CA PRO A 460 -0.18 -17.80 -32.65
C PRO A 460 0.15 -19.23 -32.21
N PRO A 461 -0.43 -20.28 -32.82
CA PRO A 461 -0.16 -21.67 -32.48
C PRO A 461 1.24 -22.09 -32.94
N LEU A 462 2.24 -21.78 -32.13
CA LEU A 462 3.63 -22.13 -32.35
C LEU A 462 4.05 -23.33 -31.49
N PRO A 463 5.19 -23.98 -31.77
CA PRO A 463 5.77 -24.94 -30.85
C PRO A 463 6.00 -24.31 -29.48
N ALA A 464 5.99 -25.15 -28.45
CA ALA A 464 6.26 -24.70 -27.07
C ALA A 464 7.58 -23.91 -27.00
N GLY A 465 7.55 -22.75 -26.33
CA GLY A 465 8.70 -21.84 -26.31
C GLY A 465 8.84 -20.92 -27.52
N GLY A 466 7.99 -21.06 -28.52
CA GLY A 466 8.07 -20.27 -29.77
C GLY A 466 7.40 -18.91 -29.70
N ALA A 467 6.37 -18.76 -28.84
CA ALA A 467 5.71 -17.47 -28.64
C ALA A 467 6.48 -16.60 -27.64
N HIS A 468 6.54 -15.31 -27.92
CA HIS A 468 7.17 -14.32 -27.04
C HIS A 468 6.11 -13.40 -26.44
N ILE A 469 5.85 -13.56 -25.16
CA ILE A 469 4.87 -12.76 -24.42
C ILE A 469 5.62 -11.81 -23.50
N ARG A 470 5.45 -10.51 -23.72
CA ARG A 470 5.97 -9.49 -22.81
C ARG A 470 4.90 -9.11 -21.81
N VAL A 471 5.18 -9.30 -20.54
CA VAL A 471 4.32 -8.84 -19.45
C VAL A 471 4.96 -7.63 -18.79
N THR A 472 4.24 -6.51 -18.81
CA THR A 472 4.69 -5.24 -18.25
C THR A 472 3.89 -4.94 -16.99
N PHE A 473 4.59 -4.73 -15.89
CA PHE A 473 4.05 -4.23 -14.63
C PHE A 473 4.40 -2.76 -14.52
N GLN A 474 3.40 -1.92 -14.38
CA GLN A 474 3.56 -0.49 -14.21
C GLN A 474 2.85 -0.05 -12.93
N VAL A 475 3.61 0.54 -12.00
CA VAL A 475 3.07 1.17 -10.80
C VAL A 475 3.25 2.67 -10.94
N ASP A 476 2.16 3.40 -10.88
CA ASP A 476 2.19 4.86 -11.00
C ASP A 476 2.65 5.53 -9.70
N ALA A 477 2.77 6.84 -9.73
CA ALA A 477 3.19 7.62 -8.56
C ALA A 477 2.23 7.51 -7.37
N ASP A 478 0.98 7.12 -7.62
CA ASP A 478 -0.03 6.90 -6.60
C ASP A 478 -0.02 5.46 -6.03
N GLY A 479 0.80 4.59 -6.61
CA GLY A 479 0.91 3.18 -6.23
C GLY A 479 -0.12 2.25 -6.87
N LEU A 480 -0.83 2.68 -7.91
CA LEU A 480 -1.77 1.83 -8.65
C LEU A 480 -1.02 0.98 -9.68
N LEU A 481 -1.34 -0.31 -9.71
CA LEU A 481 -0.71 -1.29 -10.59
C LEU A 481 -1.54 -1.52 -11.84
N SER A 482 -0.88 -1.41 -13.00
CA SER A 482 -1.39 -1.85 -14.29
C SER A 482 -0.51 -2.99 -14.82
N VAL A 483 -1.11 -4.07 -15.28
CA VAL A 483 -0.41 -5.22 -15.86
C VAL A 483 -0.89 -5.41 -17.28
N THR A 484 0.05 -5.45 -18.23
CA THR A 484 -0.22 -5.66 -19.66
C THR A 484 0.58 -6.83 -20.17
N ALA A 485 -0.08 -7.78 -20.82
CA ALA A 485 0.54 -8.89 -21.52
C ALA A 485 0.36 -8.71 -23.04
N MET A 486 1.44 -8.81 -23.80
CA MET A 486 1.44 -8.63 -25.26
C MET A 486 2.24 -9.72 -25.95
N GLU A 487 1.66 -10.34 -26.98
CA GLU A 487 2.38 -11.22 -27.89
C GLU A 487 3.13 -10.36 -28.92
N LYS A 488 4.46 -10.50 -28.97
CA LYS A 488 5.34 -9.58 -29.71
C LYS A 488 5.19 -9.62 -31.23
N SER A 489 4.86 -10.76 -31.82
CA SER A 489 4.80 -10.92 -33.28
C SER A 489 3.50 -10.38 -33.88
N THR A 490 2.40 -10.51 -33.18
CA THR A 490 1.06 -10.11 -33.64
C THR A 490 0.59 -8.78 -33.04
N GLY A 491 1.18 -8.36 -31.92
CA GLY A 491 0.74 -7.19 -31.15
C GLY A 491 -0.57 -7.41 -30.39
N VAL A 492 -1.08 -8.63 -30.33
CA VAL A 492 -2.26 -8.94 -29.51
C VAL A 492 -1.92 -8.71 -28.06
N GLU A 493 -2.75 -7.94 -27.37
CA GLU A 493 -2.52 -7.59 -25.97
C GLU A 493 -3.79 -7.74 -25.13
N ALA A 494 -3.58 -7.97 -23.86
CA ALA A 494 -4.60 -7.87 -22.81
C ALA A 494 -3.99 -7.14 -21.63
N SER A 495 -4.77 -6.30 -20.99
CA SER A 495 -4.32 -5.55 -19.83
C SER A 495 -5.37 -5.56 -18.75
N ILE A 496 -4.93 -5.39 -17.51
CA ILE A 496 -5.80 -5.19 -16.37
C ILE A 496 -5.17 -4.11 -15.48
N GLN A 497 -5.99 -3.19 -15.05
CA GLN A 497 -5.67 -2.40 -13.88
C GLN A 497 -6.16 -3.21 -12.69
N VAL A 498 -5.27 -3.48 -11.74
CA VAL A 498 -5.62 -4.30 -10.59
C VAL A 498 -6.71 -3.58 -9.83
N LYS A 499 -7.90 -4.17 -9.85
CA LYS A 499 -9.01 -3.68 -9.04
C LYS A 499 -8.72 -3.96 -7.57
N PRO A 500 -9.14 -3.08 -6.69
CA PRO A 500 -8.97 -3.27 -5.27
C PRO A 500 -9.58 -4.59 -4.82
N SER A 501 -8.75 -5.45 -4.24
CA SER A 501 -9.20 -6.55 -3.41
C SER A 501 -9.19 -6.10 -1.94
N TYR A 502 -9.01 -6.98 -1.00
CA TYR A 502 -9.03 -6.63 0.42
C TYR A 502 -7.72 -5.97 0.86
N GLY A 503 -7.81 -5.01 1.74
CA GLY A 503 -6.65 -4.33 2.29
C GLY A 503 -5.79 -5.25 3.15
N LEU A 504 -4.50 -4.99 3.16
CA LEU A 504 -3.54 -5.59 4.08
C LEU A 504 -3.26 -4.62 5.22
N THR A 505 -3.19 -5.13 6.44
CA THR A 505 -2.68 -4.36 7.57
C THR A 505 -1.16 -4.40 7.62
N ASP A 506 -0.56 -3.47 8.35
CA ASP A 506 0.87 -3.49 8.66
C ASP A 506 1.30 -4.78 9.35
N GLY A 507 0.44 -5.31 10.23
CA GLY A 507 0.68 -6.59 10.89
C GLY A 507 0.75 -7.76 9.92
N GLU A 508 -0.10 -7.78 8.90
CA GLU A 508 -0.08 -8.80 7.85
C GLU A 508 1.16 -8.66 6.96
N ILE A 509 1.53 -7.44 6.58
CA ILE A 509 2.76 -7.17 5.82
C ILE A 509 3.99 -7.64 6.63
N ALA A 510 4.08 -7.26 7.90
CA ALA A 510 5.15 -7.68 8.78
C ALA A 510 5.20 -9.21 8.95
N SER A 511 4.05 -9.86 9.07
CA SER A 511 3.95 -11.32 9.13
C SER A 511 4.44 -11.97 7.83
N MET A 512 4.01 -11.49 6.68
CA MET A 512 4.43 -12.01 5.38
C MET A 512 5.94 -11.88 5.17
N ILE A 513 6.54 -10.78 5.59
CA ILE A 513 7.99 -10.58 5.53
C ILE A 513 8.71 -11.52 6.50
N LYS A 514 8.22 -11.65 7.72
CA LYS A 514 8.77 -12.57 8.72
C LYS A 514 8.70 -14.02 8.26
N ASP A 515 7.56 -14.42 7.69
CA ASP A 515 7.37 -15.77 7.17
C ASP A 515 8.35 -16.07 6.03
N SER A 516 8.59 -15.11 5.13
CA SER A 516 9.58 -15.27 4.06
C SER A 516 10.99 -15.52 4.59
N MET A 517 11.35 -14.88 5.70
CA MET A 517 12.65 -15.11 6.36
C MET A 517 12.68 -16.47 7.09
N SER A 518 11.61 -16.80 7.80
CA SER A 518 11.53 -18.03 8.59
C SER A 518 11.52 -19.29 7.73
N PHE A 519 10.93 -19.22 6.56
CA PHE A 519 10.78 -20.34 5.62
C PHE A 519 11.73 -20.26 4.43
N ALA A 520 12.71 -19.33 4.43
CA ALA A 520 13.58 -19.09 3.28
C ALA A 520 14.29 -20.35 2.77
N GLU A 521 14.86 -21.16 3.65
CA GLU A 521 15.53 -22.41 3.27
C GLU A 521 14.55 -23.45 2.70
N GLN A 522 13.38 -23.57 3.30
CA GLN A 522 12.34 -24.46 2.84
C GLN A 522 11.79 -24.03 1.49
N ASP A 523 11.60 -22.73 1.30
CA ASP A 523 11.13 -22.14 0.04
C ASP A 523 12.11 -22.36 -1.10
N VAL A 524 13.42 -22.21 -0.85
CA VAL A 524 14.46 -22.52 -1.85
C VAL A 524 14.37 -23.98 -2.29
N LYS A 525 14.24 -24.92 -1.35
CA LYS A 525 14.09 -26.35 -1.66
C LYS A 525 12.80 -26.63 -2.43
N ALA A 526 11.69 -26.02 -2.02
CA ALA A 526 10.41 -26.16 -2.69
C ALA A 526 10.44 -25.60 -4.12
N ARG A 527 11.10 -24.47 -4.32
CA ARG A 527 11.30 -23.87 -5.64
C ARG A 527 12.15 -24.78 -6.53
N MET A 528 13.29 -25.26 -6.05
CA MET A 528 14.16 -26.18 -6.81
C MET A 528 13.40 -27.44 -7.24
N LEU A 529 12.62 -28.01 -6.35
CA LEU A 529 11.81 -29.18 -6.65
C LEU A 529 10.75 -28.87 -7.71
N ALA A 530 10.02 -27.77 -7.56
CA ALA A 530 9.00 -27.34 -8.54
C ALA A 530 9.59 -27.05 -9.91
N GLU A 531 10.74 -26.39 -9.99
CA GLU A 531 11.46 -26.13 -11.22
C GLU A 531 11.89 -27.41 -11.93
N GLN A 532 12.42 -28.40 -11.21
CA GLN A 532 12.78 -29.68 -11.76
C GLN A 532 11.55 -30.48 -12.25
N LYS A 533 10.44 -30.43 -11.54
CA LYS A 533 9.18 -31.04 -11.98
C LYS A 533 8.62 -30.38 -13.24
N VAL A 534 8.71 -29.08 -13.36
CA VAL A 534 8.32 -28.34 -14.58
C VAL A 534 9.20 -28.72 -15.74
N GLU A 535 10.52 -28.80 -15.54
CA GLU A 535 11.46 -29.23 -16.59
C GLU A 535 11.19 -30.68 -17.03
N ALA A 536 10.92 -31.58 -16.07
CA ALA A 536 10.53 -32.95 -16.39
C ALA A 536 9.24 -32.99 -17.24
N ALA A 537 8.23 -32.21 -16.87
CA ALA A 537 6.97 -32.11 -17.61
C ALA A 537 7.19 -31.56 -19.03
N ARG A 538 8.05 -30.54 -19.18
CA ARG A 538 8.42 -29.96 -20.47
C ARG A 538 9.12 -30.99 -21.38
N VAL A 539 10.07 -31.72 -20.84
CA VAL A 539 10.81 -32.74 -21.55
C VAL A 539 9.87 -33.86 -22.03
N LEU A 540 8.99 -34.34 -21.16
CA LEU A 540 8.01 -35.38 -21.46
C LEU A 540 7.00 -34.91 -22.52
N GLU A 541 6.48 -33.70 -22.42
CA GLU A 541 5.55 -33.12 -23.43
C GLU A 541 6.22 -32.99 -24.81
N SER A 542 7.44 -32.46 -24.83
CA SER A 542 8.23 -32.36 -26.07
C SER A 542 8.53 -33.72 -26.68
N LEU A 543 8.90 -34.69 -25.87
CA LEU A 543 9.17 -36.06 -26.31
C LEU A 543 7.90 -36.73 -26.86
N THR A 544 6.77 -36.59 -26.19
CA THR A 544 5.48 -37.12 -26.65
C THR A 544 5.11 -36.56 -28.02
N GLY A 545 5.26 -35.24 -28.22
CA GLY A 545 5.04 -34.59 -29.52
C GLY A 545 5.97 -35.14 -30.60
N ALA A 546 7.26 -35.30 -30.30
CA ALA A 546 8.25 -35.84 -31.20
C ALA A 546 7.99 -37.29 -31.60
N LEU A 547 7.62 -38.12 -30.64
CA LEU A 547 7.28 -39.53 -30.87
C LEU A 547 5.98 -39.68 -31.67
N THR A 548 5.01 -38.82 -31.47
CA THR A 548 3.78 -38.80 -32.28
C THR A 548 4.04 -38.45 -33.73
N ALA A 549 4.92 -37.48 -33.96
CA ALA A 549 5.22 -36.98 -35.33
C ALA A 549 6.15 -37.92 -36.10
N ASP A 550 7.19 -38.44 -35.49
CA ASP A 550 8.33 -39.03 -36.17
C ASP A 550 8.78 -40.40 -35.61
N ALA A 551 7.87 -41.17 -35.01
CA ALA A 551 8.18 -42.49 -34.44
C ALA A 551 8.82 -43.46 -35.44
N ALA A 552 8.53 -43.33 -36.74
CA ALA A 552 9.09 -44.16 -37.82
C ALA A 552 10.61 -44.04 -37.96
N LEU A 553 11.24 -43.02 -37.39
CA LEU A 553 12.70 -42.85 -37.41
C LEU A 553 13.43 -43.75 -36.41
N LEU A 554 12.69 -44.45 -35.52
CA LEU A 554 13.23 -45.29 -34.48
C LEU A 554 13.01 -46.77 -34.76
N SER A 555 14.02 -47.60 -34.43
CA SER A 555 13.83 -49.04 -34.31
C SER A 555 13.01 -49.39 -33.08
N ALA A 556 12.45 -50.60 -33.03
CA ALA A 556 11.69 -51.07 -31.86
C ALA A 556 12.53 -51.08 -30.57
N ALA A 557 13.81 -51.42 -30.66
CA ALA A 557 14.72 -51.41 -29.53
C ALA A 557 15.05 -49.96 -29.03
N GLU A 558 15.29 -49.04 -29.99
CA GLU A 558 15.52 -47.62 -29.65
C GLU A 558 14.28 -46.99 -29.05
N ARG A 559 13.11 -47.29 -29.59
CA ARG A 559 11.83 -46.83 -29.04
C ARG A 559 11.62 -47.31 -27.59
N GLN A 560 11.94 -48.61 -27.33
CA GLN A 560 11.78 -49.17 -25.99
C GLN A 560 12.70 -48.49 -24.99
N CYS A 561 13.97 -48.19 -25.36
CA CYS A 561 14.88 -47.46 -24.49
C CYS A 561 14.38 -46.06 -24.15
N ILE A 562 13.79 -45.36 -25.12
CA ILE A 562 13.21 -44.03 -24.91
C ILE A 562 11.98 -44.11 -24.06
N ASP A 563 11.07 -45.06 -24.28
CA ASP A 563 9.86 -45.24 -23.49
C ASP A 563 10.19 -45.62 -22.04
N ASP A 564 11.20 -46.44 -21.80
CA ASP A 564 11.66 -46.80 -20.47
C ASP A 564 12.24 -45.59 -19.74
N ALA A 565 13.05 -44.79 -20.40
CA ALA A 565 13.61 -43.56 -19.82
C ALA A 565 12.50 -42.52 -19.50
N ALA A 566 11.53 -42.38 -20.39
CA ALA A 566 10.39 -41.48 -20.16
C ALA A 566 9.50 -41.96 -19.02
N ALA A 567 9.22 -43.27 -18.93
CA ALA A 567 8.46 -43.85 -17.82
C ALA A 567 9.17 -43.66 -16.48
N HIS A 568 10.48 -43.85 -16.46
CA HIS A 568 11.28 -43.62 -15.26
C HIS A 568 11.25 -42.14 -14.82
N LEU A 569 11.41 -41.20 -15.76
CA LEU A 569 11.29 -39.76 -15.48
C LEU A 569 9.91 -39.41 -14.95
N SER A 570 8.86 -39.92 -15.57
CA SER A 570 7.48 -39.69 -15.12
C SER A 570 7.24 -40.19 -13.70
N ALA A 571 7.78 -41.34 -13.34
CA ALA A 571 7.64 -41.92 -11.99
C ALA A 571 8.44 -41.10 -10.95
N VAL A 572 9.68 -40.74 -11.23
CA VAL A 572 10.54 -39.96 -10.34
C VAL A 572 10.03 -38.53 -10.14
N ALA A 573 9.42 -37.95 -11.15
CA ALA A 573 8.82 -36.62 -11.08
C ALA A 573 7.60 -36.52 -10.14
N GLN A 574 7.01 -37.63 -9.71
CA GLN A 574 5.97 -37.65 -8.68
C GLN A 574 6.54 -37.54 -7.26
N GLY A 575 7.83 -37.81 -7.09
CA GLY A 575 8.53 -37.72 -5.82
C GLY A 575 9.07 -36.31 -5.54
N ASP A 576 9.88 -36.23 -4.52
CA ASP A 576 10.48 -34.98 -4.01
C ASP A 576 12.03 -34.98 -3.99
N ASP A 577 12.64 -35.97 -4.65
CA ASP A 577 14.09 -36.04 -4.82
C ASP A 577 14.55 -35.28 -6.07
N VAL A 578 15.04 -34.07 -5.86
CA VAL A 578 15.52 -33.17 -6.92
C VAL A 578 16.63 -33.80 -7.76
N ASP A 579 17.60 -34.44 -7.11
CA ASP A 579 18.75 -35.07 -7.79
C ASP A 579 18.30 -36.26 -8.66
N ALA A 580 17.38 -37.05 -8.18
CA ALA A 580 16.80 -38.17 -8.95
C ALA A 580 16.06 -37.68 -10.20
N ILE A 581 15.31 -36.59 -10.08
CA ILE A 581 14.61 -35.98 -11.23
C ILE A 581 15.63 -35.44 -12.24
N GLU A 582 16.64 -34.74 -11.79
CA GLU A 582 17.68 -34.18 -12.65
C GLU A 582 18.43 -35.28 -13.43
N GLN A 583 18.79 -36.38 -12.75
CA GLN A 583 19.46 -37.51 -13.38
C GLN A 583 18.55 -38.22 -14.40
N ALA A 584 17.27 -38.34 -14.09
CA ALA A 584 16.30 -38.93 -15.01
C ALA A 584 16.09 -38.07 -16.27
N ILE A 585 16.10 -36.73 -16.14
CA ILE A 585 16.06 -35.80 -17.26
C ILE A 585 17.31 -35.99 -18.15
N LYS A 586 18.49 -36.02 -17.57
CA LYS A 586 19.76 -36.24 -18.28
C LYS A 586 19.77 -37.58 -19.02
N ASN A 587 19.18 -38.61 -18.39
CA ASN A 587 19.06 -39.92 -19.05
C ASN A 587 18.12 -39.88 -20.28
N VAL A 588 16.97 -39.20 -20.17
CA VAL A 588 16.08 -39.00 -21.31
C VAL A 588 16.79 -38.27 -22.45
N ASP A 589 17.49 -37.18 -22.12
CA ASP A 589 18.28 -36.43 -23.12
C ASP A 589 19.30 -37.32 -23.81
N LYS A 590 20.02 -38.12 -23.05
CA LYS A 590 20.99 -39.06 -23.61
C LYS A 590 20.35 -40.12 -24.55
N GLN A 591 19.22 -40.71 -24.14
CA GLN A 591 18.52 -41.73 -24.92
C GLN A 591 17.85 -41.16 -26.17
N THR A 592 17.53 -39.87 -26.20
CA THR A 592 16.85 -39.21 -27.30
C THR A 592 17.79 -38.42 -28.24
N GLN A 593 19.08 -38.35 -27.96
CA GLN A 593 20.04 -37.53 -28.69
C GLN A 593 20.11 -37.93 -30.20
N GLU A 594 20.21 -39.20 -30.48
CA GLU A 594 20.24 -39.73 -31.85
C GLU A 594 18.90 -39.51 -32.58
N PHE A 595 17.79 -39.68 -31.87
CA PHE A 595 16.46 -39.39 -32.39
C PHE A 595 16.31 -37.91 -32.78
N ALA A 596 16.76 -37.00 -31.95
CA ALA A 596 16.75 -35.57 -32.22
C ALA A 596 17.58 -35.21 -33.47
N ALA A 597 18.77 -35.84 -33.64
CA ALA A 597 19.60 -35.65 -34.80
C ALA A 597 18.90 -36.13 -36.09
N ARG A 598 18.26 -37.30 -36.06
CA ARG A 598 17.52 -37.82 -37.22
C ARG A 598 16.31 -36.97 -37.60
N ARG A 599 15.61 -36.41 -36.61
CA ARG A 599 14.50 -35.47 -36.84
C ARG A 599 14.99 -34.18 -37.51
N MET A 600 16.11 -33.66 -37.04
CA MET A 600 16.74 -32.48 -37.66
C MET A 600 17.12 -32.71 -39.11
N ASP A 601 17.82 -33.83 -39.40
CA ASP A 601 18.19 -34.21 -40.78
C ASP A 601 16.96 -34.35 -41.66
N GLN A 602 15.90 -34.99 -41.18
CA GLN A 602 14.65 -35.12 -41.91
C GLN A 602 13.99 -33.76 -42.21
N SER A 603 13.99 -32.85 -41.24
CA SER A 603 13.45 -31.51 -41.40
C SER A 603 14.23 -30.69 -42.42
N VAL A 604 15.57 -30.78 -42.41
CA VAL A 604 16.44 -30.15 -43.40
C VAL A 604 16.16 -30.73 -44.79
N ARG A 605 16.06 -32.06 -44.93
CA ARG A 605 15.73 -32.71 -46.21
C ARG A 605 14.35 -32.31 -46.75
N ARG A 606 13.36 -32.14 -45.85
CA ARG A 606 12.02 -31.66 -46.24
C ARG A 606 12.05 -30.21 -46.71
N ALA A 607 12.80 -29.34 -46.02
CA ALA A 607 12.94 -27.94 -46.39
C ALA A 607 13.67 -27.72 -47.71
N LEU A 608 14.66 -28.57 -48.03
CA LEU A 608 15.45 -28.49 -49.26
C LEU A 608 14.79 -29.21 -50.45
N LYS A 609 13.73 -29.99 -50.20
CA LYS A 609 13.04 -30.74 -51.25
C LYS A 609 12.28 -29.78 -52.18
N GLY A 610 12.79 -29.61 -53.40
CA GLY A 610 12.22 -28.73 -54.44
C GLY A 610 12.99 -27.45 -54.70
N HIS A 611 14.12 -27.23 -54.03
CA HIS A 611 15.04 -26.13 -54.30
C HIS A 611 16.28 -26.64 -55.08
N SER A 612 16.75 -25.86 -56.03
CA SER A 612 18.01 -26.15 -56.74
C SER A 612 19.19 -25.78 -55.84
N VAL A 613 20.32 -26.50 -56.00
CA VAL A 613 21.55 -26.30 -55.23
C VAL A 613 22.10 -24.87 -55.36
N ASP A 614 21.70 -24.16 -56.42
CA ASP A 614 22.13 -22.76 -56.68
C ASP A 614 21.24 -21.69 -56.01
N GLU A 615 20.19 -22.09 -55.27
CA GLU A 615 19.25 -21.20 -54.55
C GLU A 615 19.42 -21.21 -53.02
N VAL A 616 20.41 -21.95 -52.52
CA VAL A 616 20.73 -22.06 -51.08
C VAL A 616 22.08 -21.32 -50.77
#